data_fc97a0536b68ff014a85a9070884cb41
#
_entry.id   fc97a0536b68ff014a85a9070884cb41
#
_cell.length_a   1.000
_cell.length_b   1.000
_cell.length_c   1.000
_cell.angle_alpha   90.00
_cell.angle_beta   90.00
_cell.angle_gamma   90.00
#
_symmetry.space_group_name_H-M   'P 1'
#
loop_
_entity.id
_entity.type
_entity.pdbx_description
1 polymer ?
#
loop_
_entity_poly.entity_id
_entity_poly.type
_entity_poly.pdbx_seq_one_letter_code
_entity_poly.pdbx_strand_id
1 'polypeptide(L)'
;MHTIAVVEDDPSMLQGINRLLLAHGFRVERFTSAESFLDDVARCEAKCLLVDIHLGGMSGIDLKRRLTSTGSRMPVIFMTAIDNAATRQEALEVGCVAYLKKPFLAKLLIDAINGIA
;
A
#
# COMPACT_ATOMS: atom_id res chain seq x y z
N MET A 1 9.52 10.04 13.16
CA MET A 1 9.54 8.76 12.41
C MET A 1 8.12 8.38 12.02
N HIS A 2 7.89 8.17 10.74
CA HIS A 2 6.56 7.84 10.25
C HIS A 2 6.38 6.33 10.13
N THR A 3 5.15 5.88 10.35
CA THR A 3 4.77 4.48 10.20
C THR A 3 4.09 4.28 8.86
N ILE A 4 4.48 3.24 8.14
CA ILE A 4 3.90 2.84 6.87
C ILE A 4 3.24 1.48 7.07
N ALA A 5 1.97 1.36 6.70
CA ALA A 5 1.30 0.07 6.68
C ALA A 5 1.56 -0.58 5.32
N VAL A 6 1.91 -1.86 5.33
CA VAL A 6 2.20 -2.61 4.10
C VAL A 6 1.31 -3.83 4.07
N VAL A 7 0.53 -3.98 3.00
CA VAL A 7 -0.33 -5.13 2.77
C VAL A 7 0.19 -5.87 1.54
N GLU A 8 0.74 -7.06 1.74
CA GLU A 8 1.34 -7.89 0.71
C GLU A 8 1.24 -9.34 1.13
N ASP A 9 0.73 -10.21 0.26
CA ASP A 9 0.55 -11.62 0.59
C ASP A 9 1.76 -12.49 0.23
N ASP A 10 2.73 -11.98 -0.54
CA ASP A 10 3.99 -12.69 -0.80
C ASP A 10 4.97 -12.41 0.33
N PRO A 11 5.36 -13.43 1.12
CA PRO A 11 6.25 -13.21 2.28
C PRO A 11 7.61 -12.63 1.89
N SER A 12 8.18 -13.05 0.77
CA SER A 12 9.48 -12.56 0.32
C SER A 12 9.42 -11.09 -0.05
N MET A 13 8.37 -10.69 -0.77
CA MET A 13 8.17 -9.29 -1.15
C MET A 13 7.93 -8.43 0.08
N LEU A 14 7.09 -8.90 1.00
CA LEU A 14 6.80 -8.18 2.24
C LEU A 14 8.07 -7.95 3.05
N GLN A 15 8.92 -8.98 3.16
CA GLN A 15 10.18 -8.86 3.88
C GLN A 15 11.13 -7.86 3.21
N GLY A 16 11.20 -7.88 1.88
CA GLY A 16 12.05 -6.94 1.13
C GLY A 16 11.60 -5.50 1.32
N ILE A 17 10.31 -5.26 1.24
CA ILE A 17 9.75 -3.92 1.46
C ILE A 17 10.00 -3.47 2.90
N ASN A 18 9.82 -4.37 3.87
CA ASN A 18 10.06 -4.07 5.27
C ASN A 18 11.50 -3.61 5.49
N ARG A 19 12.47 -4.34 4.94
CA ARG A 19 13.89 -3.98 5.06
C ARG A 19 14.18 -2.62 4.43
N LEU A 20 13.62 -2.37 3.25
CA LEU A 20 13.81 -1.11 2.55
C LEU A 20 13.29 0.07 3.37
N LEU A 21 12.08 -0.04 3.89
CA LEU A 21 11.46 1.04 4.64
C LEU A 21 12.18 1.27 5.97
N LEU A 22 12.56 0.21 6.68
CA LEU A 22 13.33 0.33 7.92
C LEU A 22 14.67 1.02 7.66
N ALA A 23 15.35 0.68 6.56
CA ALA A 23 16.62 1.29 6.21
C ALA A 23 16.50 2.79 5.95
N HIS A 24 15.31 3.28 5.58
CA HIS A 24 15.05 4.69 5.34
C HIS A 24 14.40 5.39 6.54
N GLY A 25 14.41 4.76 7.70
CA GLY A 25 13.96 5.38 8.95
C GLY A 25 12.46 5.30 9.21
N PHE A 26 11.72 4.51 8.44
CA PHE A 26 10.27 4.35 8.67
C PHE A 26 10.02 3.18 9.63
N ARG A 27 8.92 3.26 10.36
CA ARG A 27 8.33 2.13 11.05
C ARG A 27 7.39 1.42 10.08
N VAL A 28 7.24 0.11 10.25
CA VAL A 28 6.41 -0.69 9.33
C VAL A 28 5.43 -1.53 10.13
N GLU A 29 4.16 -1.44 9.76
CA GLU A 29 3.12 -2.35 10.21
C GLU A 29 2.79 -3.26 9.03
N ARG A 30 2.95 -4.58 9.22
CA ARG A 30 2.87 -5.56 8.14
C ARG A 30 1.58 -6.35 8.22
N PHE A 31 0.94 -6.52 7.06
CA PHE A 31 -0.30 -7.30 6.93
C PHE A 31 -0.19 -8.19 5.70
N THR A 32 -0.71 -9.40 5.77
CA THR A 32 -0.66 -10.35 4.67
C THR A 32 -1.96 -10.38 3.85
N SER A 33 -2.99 -9.66 4.28
CA SER A 33 -4.27 -9.57 3.57
C SER A 33 -4.93 -8.22 3.84
N ALA A 34 -5.83 -7.83 2.94
CA ALA A 34 -6.64 -6.63 3.14
C ALA A 34 -7.54 -6.79 4.35
N GLU A 35 -8.07 -7.99 4.54
CA GLU A 35 -8.96 -8.30 5.66
C GLU A 35 -8.26 -8.11 7.00
N SER A 36 -7.00 -8.59 7.13
CA SER A 36 -6.26 -8.42 8.38
C SER A 36 -5.93 -6.96 8.66
N PHE A 37 -5.68 -6.17 7.61
CA PHE A 37 -5.50 -4.74 7.77
C PHE A 37 -6.77 -4.06 8.28
N LEU A 38 -7.93 -4.39 7.69
CA LEU A 38 -9.21 -3.80 8.09
C LEU A 38 -9.55 -4.13 9.54
N ASP A 39 -9.21 -5.34 10.01
CA ASP A 39 -9.43 -5.73 11.41
C ASP A 39 -8.64 -4.86 12.39
N ASP A 40 -7.54 -4.27 11.94
CA ASP A 40 -6.62 -3.51 12.78
C ASP A 40 -6.63 -2.01 12.49
N VAL A 41 -7.39 -1.57 11.49
CA VAL A 41 -7.30 -0.19 10.97
C VAL A 41 -7.60 0.87 12.04
N ALA A 42 -8.48 0.60 12.98
CA ALA A 42 -8.83 1.54 14.04
C ALA A 42 -7.65 1.80 14.99
N ARG A 43 -6.69 0.87 15.08
CA ARG A 43 -5.51 0.98 15.92
C ARG A 43 -4.27 1.33 15.12
N CYS A 44 -4.38 1.40 13.80
CA CYS A 44 -3.25 1.63 12.92
C CYS A 44 -2.83 3.09 12.98
N GLU A 45 -1.57 3.34 13.27
CA GLU A 45 -1.00 4.69 13.33
C GLU A 45 -0.28 5.05 12.05
N ALA A 46 -0.47 4.29 10.99
CA ALA A 46 0.25 4.50 9.74
C ALA A 46 -0.16 5.81 9.08
N LYS A 47 0.82 6.49 8.53
CA LYS A 47 0.65 7.71 7.75
C LYS A 47 0.21 7.41 6.32
N CYS A 48 0.54 6.22 5.83
CA CYS A 48 0.37 5.84 4.44
C CYS A 48 0.19 4.33 4.36
N LEU A 49 -0.57 3.88 3.38
CA LEU A 49 -0.78 2.46 3.09
C LEU A 49 -0.12 2.11 1.76
N LEU A 50 0.78 1.14 1.78
CA LEU A 50 1.35 0.54 0.58
C LEU A 50 0.70 -0.82 0.39
N VAL A 51 0.00 -1.03 -0.71
CA VAL A 51 -0.79 -2.23 -0.90
C VAL A 51 -0.65 -2.80 -2.30
N ASP A 52 -0.48 -4.13 -2.38
CA ASP A 52 -0.55 -4.85 -3.65
C ASP A 52 -2.00 -4.86 -4.13
N ILE A 53 -2.20 -4.57 -5.41
CA ILE A 53 -3.53 -4.62 -6.01
C ILE A 53 -4.06 -6.06 -6.03
N HIS A 54 -3.19 -7.02 -6.37
CA HIS A 54 -3.59 -8.42 -6.57
C HIS A 54 -3.31 -9.27 -5.34
N LEU A 55 -4.17 -9.15 -4.34
CA LEU A 55 -4.13 -9.96 -3.14
C LEU A 55 -5.10 -11.15 -3.30
N GLY A 56 -4.80 -12.25 -2.62
CA GLY A 56 -5.78 -13.32 -2.46
C GLY A 56 -6.90 -12.81 -1.56
N GLY A 57 -8.15 -13.00 -1.95
CA GLY A 57 -9.29 -12.44 -1.24
C GLY A 57 -9.60 -11.02 -1.72
N MET A 58 -9.84 -10.09 -0.80
CA MET A 58 -10.12 -8.70 -1.16
C MET A 58 -8.91 -8.07 -1.86
N SER A 59 -9.13 -7.43 -3.01
CA SER A 59 -8.06 -6.75 -3.74
C SER A 59 -7.64 -5.45 -3.05
N GLY A 60 -6.46 -4.93 -3.42
CA GLY A 60 -6.00 -3.65 -2.91
C GLY A 60 -6.91 -2.50 -3.31
N ILE A 61 -7.47 -2.55 -4.51
CA ILE A 61 -8.40 -1.52 -4.98
C ILE A 61 -9.71 -1.56 -4.16
N ASP A 62 -10.23 -2.75 -3.89
CA ASP A 62 -11.42 -2.90 -3.05
C ASP A 62 -11.15 -2.45 -1.63
N LEU A 63 -9.95 -2.68 -1.12
CA LEU A 63 -9.54 -2.16 0.18
C LEU A 63 -9.63 -0.63 0.21
N LYS A 64 -9.11 0.03 -0.81
CA LYS A 64 -9.19 1.49 -0.91
C LYS A 64 -10.63 1.97 -0.97
N ARG A 65 -11.48 1.29 -1.73
CA ARG A 65 -12.91 1.62 -1.77
C ARG A 65 -13.55 1.53 -0.40
N ARG A 66 -13.22 0.48 0.34
CA ARG A 66 -13.73 0.27 1.70
C ARG A 66 -13.27 1.39 2.64
N LEU A 67 -12.00 1.76 2.58
CA LEU A 67 -11.47 2.84 3.41
C LEU A 67 -12.18 4.16 3.11
N THR A 68 -12.35 4.49 1.83
CA THR A 68 -13.05 5.70 1.43
C THR A 68 -14.48 5.71 1.93
N SER A 69 -15.18 4.58 1.84
CA SER A 69 -16.58 4.47 2.28
C SER A 69 -16.75 4.68 3.79
N THR A 70 -15.72 4.43 4.57
CA THR A 70 -15.74 4.65 6.02
C THR A 70 -15.19 6.03 6.42
N GLY A 71 -14.91 6.88 5.45
CA GLY A 71 -14.43 8.24 5.70
C GLY A 71 -12.92 8.36 5.89
N SER A 72 -12.17 7.31 5.68
CA SER A 72 -10.72 7.36 5.82
C SER A 72 -10.11 8.20 4.70
N ARG A 73 -9.12 9.03 5.06
CA ARG A 73 -8.34 9.82 4.11
C ARG A 73 -6.91 9.31 4.01
N MET A 74 -6.65 8.08 4.47
CA MET A 74 -5.31 7.51 4.42
C MET A 74 -4.78 7.50 2.99
N PRO A 75 -3.61 8.10 2.74
CA PRO A 75 -2.99 8.04 1.42
C PRO A 75 -2.62 6.61 1.07
N VAL A 76 -2.89 6.20 -0.17
CA VAL A 76 -2.62 4.84 -0.63
C VAL A 76 -1.66 4.87 -1.80
N ILE A 77 -0.65 4.01 -1.73
CA ILE A 77 0.26 3.72 -2.83
C ILE A 77 -0.02 2.30 -3.28
N PHE A 78 -0.42 2.14 -4.53
CA PHE A 78 -0.64 0.81 -5.11
C PHE A 78 0.65 0.26 -5.73
N MET A 79 0.83 -1.05 -5.60
CA MET A 79 1.87 -1.76 -6.35
C MET A 79 1.24 -2.95 -7.04
N THR A 80 1.76 -3.32 -8.21
CA THR A 80 1.23 -4.43 -8.99
C THR A 80 2.28 -5.07 -9.88
N ALA A 81 2.25 -6.41 -9.97
CA ALA A 81 3.04 -7.15 -10.94
C ALA A 81 2.32 -7.19 -12.30
N ILE A 82 1.02 -6.90 -12.33
CA ILE A 82 0.20 -6.95 -13.54
C ILE A 82 -0.25 -5.53 -13.88
N ASP A 83 0.50 -4.89 -14.79
CA ASP A 83 0.21 -3.53 -15.21
C ASP A 83 -0.50 -3.55 -16.57
N ASN A 84 -1.77 -3.15 -16.56
CA ASN A 84 -2.55 -2.99 -17.78
C ASN A 84 -3.43 -1.74 -17.65
N ALA A 85 -3.97 -1.30 -18.79
CA ALA A 85 -4.74 -0.06 -18.84
C ALA A 85 -5.97 -0.09 -17.93
N ALA A 86 -6.66 -1.22 -17.87
CA ALA A 86 -7.88 -1.35 -17.06
C ALA A 86 -7.57 -1.24 -15.56
N THR A 87 -6.53 -1.92 -15.10
CA THR A 87 -6.12 -1.87 -13.70
C THR A 87 -5.64 -0.46 -13.33
N ARG A 88 -4.85 0.16 -14.19
CA ARG A 88 -4.35 1.50 -13.95
C ARG A 88 -5.50 2.51 -13.87
N GLN A 89 -6.47 2.42 -14.78
CA GLN A 89 -7.63 3.30 -14.78
C GLN A 89 -8.44 3.13 -13.49
N GLU A 90 -8.67 1.91 -13.06
CA GLU A 90 -9.40 1.61 -11.84
C GLU A 90 -8.68 2.17 -10.61
N ALA A 91 -7.36 2.03 -10.54
CA ALA A 91 -6.56 2.58 -9.46
C ALA A 91 -6.65 4.10 -9.40
N LEU A 92 -6.63 4.77 -10.56
CA LEU A 92 -6.76 6.22 -10.61
C LEU A 92 -8.15 6.67 -10.18
N GLU A 93 -9.20 5.93 -10.57
CA GLU A 93 -10.58 6.27 -10.22
C GLU A 93 -10.84 6.21 -8.72
N VAL A 94 -10.29 5.20 -8.03
CA VAL A 94 -10.46 5.12 -6.57
C VAL A 94 -9.57 6.12 -5.82
N GLY A 95 -8.58 6.67 -6.50
CA GLY A 95 -7.64 7.64 -5.94
C GLY A 95 -6.44 6.98 -5.27
N CYS A 96 -5.25 7.43 -5.66
CA CYS A 96 -4.01 6.96 -5.05
C CYS A 96 -2.94 8.05 -5.16
N VAL A 97 -1.95 7.97 -4.27
CA VAL A 97 -0.79 8.88 -4.31
C VAL A 97 0.16 8.46 -5.42
N ALA A 98 0.32 7.15 -5.61
CA ALA A 98 1.22 6.61 -6.61
C ALA A 98 0.77 5.21 -7.00
N TYR A 99 1.17 4.81 -8.20
CA TYR A 99 0.92 3.49 -8.78
C TYR A 99 2.27 2.95 -9.25
N LEU A 100 2.76 1.90 -8.61
CA LEU A 100 4.09 1.37 -8.88
C LEU A 100 4.01 -0.02 -9.49
N LYS A 101 4.65 -0.21 -10.64
CA LYS A 101 4.75 -1.52 -11.28
C LYS A 101 5.92 -2.30 -10.66
N LYS A 102 5.68 -3.54 -10.27
CA LYS A 102 6.72 -4.43 -9.75
C LYS A 102 7.54 -5.03 -10.90
N PRO A 103 8.85 -5.17 -10.77
CA PRO A 103 9.68 -4.63 -9.71
C PRO A 103 9.86 -3.12 -9.89
N PHE A 104 9.84 -2.36 -8.79
CA PHE A 104 10.02 -0.91 -8.85
C PHE A 104 11.34 -0.52 -8.19
N LEU A 105 11.85 0.65 -8.59
CA LEU A 105 13.02 1.21 -7.96
C LEU A 105 12.67 1.70 -6.55
N ALA A 106 13.54 1.42 -5.58
CA ALA A 106 13.36 1.88 -4.21
C ALA A 106 13.11 3.39 -4.14
N LYS A 107 13.82 4.15 -4.98
CA LYS A 107 13.67 5.61 -5.01
C LYS A 107 12.25 6.05 -5.33
N LEU A 108 11.54 5.35 -6.22
CA LEU A 108 10.17 5.72 -6.57
C LEU A 108 9.23 5.57 -5.37
N LEU A 109 9.41 4.50 -4.60
CA LEU A 109 8.61 4.29 -3.41
C LEU A 109 8.90 5.35 -2.34
N ILE A 110 10.18 5.58 -2.06
CA ILE A 110 10.58 6.53 -1.04
C ILE A 110 10.15 7.95 -1.41
N ASP A 111 10.30 8.34 -2.68
CA ASP A 111 9.88 9.66 -3.15
C ASP A 111 8.36 9.82 -3.01
N ALA A 112 7.59 8.77 -3.32
CA ALA A 112 6.13 8.82 -3.18
C ALA A 112 5.71 9.02 -1.72
N ILE A 113 6.36 8.31 -0.79
CA ILE A 113 6.09 8.46 0.64
C ILE A 113 6.46 9.86 1.12
N ASN A 114 7.63 10.34 0.73
CA ASN A 114 8.11 11.65 1.16
C ASN A 114 7.28 12.81 0.58
N GLY A 115 6.57 12.58 -0.51
CA GLY A 115 5.67 13.55 -1.10
C GLY A 115 4.34 13.70 -0.36
N ILE A 116 4.06 12.82 0.60
CA ILE A 116 2.83 12.89 1.39
C ILE A 116 3.02 13.91 2.52
N ALA A 117 2.15 14.91 2.55
CA ALA A 117 2.22 16.00 3.54
C ALA A 117 1.79 15.54 4.93
#